data_c962a3470555c8d24143dbf67a61c0f4
#
_entry.id   c962a3470555c8d24143dbf67a61c0f4
#
_cell.length_a   1.000
_cell.length_b   1.000
_cell.length_c   1.000
_cell.angle_alpha   90.00
_cell.angle_beta   90.00
_cell.angle_gamma   90.00
#
_symmetry.space_group_name_H-M   'P 1'
#
loop_
_entity.id
_entity.type
_entity.pdbx_description
1 polymer ?
#
loop_
_entity_poly.entity_id
_entity_poly.type
_entity_poly.pdbx_seq_one_letter_code
_entity_poly.pdbx_strand_id
1 'polypeptide(L)'
;MSDEAGLIKEYAGKHGFSELPDKSGAQIDCQLIDTSMLESVDFHPAIAVDKNRLLSEKPVLLVMDYAFGTQAFSAMDELLRPGAEGDSQRMSTVHSISVMGKAGILPGKKGDIMLASAHVLEGVPHTYIVENDLSREDFDDSANVYVGPIVTVLGTSLQNKDVLEMFQTTTWRAVGLEMEGGHYQRAVDAAXVDAAIVREHISKDVKVRYAYYASDNPLKSGQTLAAGPLGKEGIRPTYMITKAILEKILT
;
A
#
# COMPACT_ATOMS: atom_id res chain seq x y z
N MET A 1 -13.44 -27.16 10.38
CA MET A 1 -12.88 -25.83 9.99
C MET A 1 -11.85 -25.29 10.99
N SER A 2 -12.02 -25.49 12.30
CA SER A 2 -11.05 -24.99 13.30
C SER A 2 -9.67 -25.66 13.23
N ASP A 3 -9.63 -26.92 12.83
CA ASP A 3 -8.39 -27.71 12.80
C ASP A 3 -7.46 -27.28 11.65
N GLU A 4 -8.04 -27.02 10.49
CA GLU A 4 -7.29 -26.64 9.28
C GLU A 4 -6.61 -25.26 9.42
N ALA A 5 -7.30 -24.28 10.00
CA ALA A 5 -6.73 -22.96 10.26
C ALA A 5 -5.57 -23.04 11.25
N GLY A 6 -5.68 -23.91 12.28
CA GLY A 6 -4.61 -24.13 13.24
C GLY A 6 -3.36 -24.72 12.58
N LEU A 7 -3.55 -25.70 11.69
CA LEU A 7 -2.44 -26.32 10.96
C LEU A 7 -1.72 -25.32 10.05
N ILE A 8 -2.49 -24.47 9.35
CA ILE A 8 -1.92 -23.42 8.48
C ILE A 8 -1.08 -22.45 9.32
N LYS A 9 -1.62 -22.03 10.45
CA LYS A 9 -0.93 -21.08 11.34
C LYS A 9 0.37 -21.70 11.92
N GLU A 10 0.31 -22.95 12.32
CA GLU A 10 1.50 -23.68 12.81
C GLU A 10 2.55 -23.81 11.71
N TYR A 11 2.15 -24.19 10.50
CA TYR A 11 3.06 -24.29 9.36
C TYR A 11 3.69 -22.93 9.05
N ALA A 12 2.88 -21.87 8.98
CA ALA A 12 3.35 -20.52 8.70
C ALA A 12 4.37 -20.07 9.75
N GLY A 13 4.10 -20.34 11.03
CA GLY A 13 5.02 -20.01 12.12
C GLY A 13 6.38 -20.68 11.98
N LYS A 14 6.41 -21.93 11.53
CA LYS A 14 7.66 -22.65 11.27
C LYS A 14 8.45 -22.09 10.10
N HIS A 15 7.80 -21.29 9.26
CA HIS A 15 8.41 -20.70 8.06
C HIS A 15 8.48 -19.15 8.13
N GLY A 16 8.64 -18.63 9.34
CA GLY A 16 9.01 -17.23 9.54
C GLY A 16 7.86 -16.25 9.69
N PHE A 17 6.62 -16.74 9.72
CA PHE A 17 5.46 -15.87 9.91
C PHE A 17 5.16 -15.67 11.41
N SER A 18 4.92 -14.43 11.82
CA SER A 18 4.44 -14.14 13.18
C SER A 18 3.42 -13.00 13.15
N GLU A 19 2.47 -13.08 14.07
CA GLU A 19 1.46 -12.04 14.25
C GLU A 19 1.88 -11.08 15.36
N LEU A 20 1.69 -9.79 15.12
CA LEU A 20 1.97 -8.72 16.07
C LEU A 20 0.65 -7.96 16.32
N PRO A 21 -0.20 -8.49 17.21
CA PRO A 21 -1.50 -7.86 17.45
C PRO A 21 -1.33 -6.51 18.15
N ASP A 22 -2.16 -5.55 17.78
CA ASP A 22 -2.13 -4.22 18.36
C ASP A 22 -2.50 -4.26 19.85
N LYS A 23 -1.71 -3.61 20.67
CA LYS A 23 -1.97 -3.44 22.10
C LYS A 23 -2.17 -1.96 22.48
N SER A 24 -2.09 -1.07 21.50
CA SER A 24 -2.20 0.38 21.75
C SER A 24 -3.64 0.88 21.65
N GLY A 25 -4.53 0.14 20.99
CA GLY A 25 -5.89 0.56 20.69
C GLY A 25 -6.01 1.30 19.37
N ALA A 26 -4.93 1.41 18.59
CA ALA A 26 -4.97 2.01 17.25
C ALA A 26 -5.69 1.12 16.24
N GLN A 27 -5.89 -0.17 16.58
CA GLN A 27 -6.52 -1.18 15.73
C GLN A 27 -5.72 -1.41 14.43
N ILE A 28 -4.40 -1.44 14.56
CA ILE A 28 -3.48 -1.73 13.46
C ILE A 28 -2.71 -2.99 13.83
N ASP A 29 -3.25 -4.15 13.47
CA ASP A 29 -2.53 -5.41 13.64
C ASP A 29 -1.45 -5.51 12.56
N CYS A 30 -0.34 -6.14 12.91
CA CYS A 30 0.76 -6.35 11.97
C CYS A 30 1.11 -7.82 11.87
N GLN A 31 1.78 -8.16 10.78
CA GLN A 31 2.31 -9.50 10.53
C GLN A 31 3.75 -9.33 10.07
N LEU A 32 4.62 -10.20 10.55
CA LEU A 32 6.03 -10.17 10.17
C LEU A 32 6.37 -11.48 9.47
N ILE A 33 7.09 -11.38 8.35
CA ILE A 33 7.54 -12.54 7.57
C ILE A 33 9.05 -12.45 7.43
N ASP A 34 9.75 -13.37 8.06
CA ASP A 34 11.21 -13.52 7.94
C ASP A 34 11.50 -14.42 6.73
N THR A 35 11.88 -13.81 5.61
CA THR A 35 12.08 -14.54 4.37
C THR A 35 13.29 -15.49 4.41
N SER A 36 14.20 -15.33 5.37
CA SER A 36 15.31 -16.28 5.53
C SER A 36 14.83 -17.71 5.87
N MET A 37 13.58 -17.81 6.35
CA MET A 37 12.98 -19.10 6.71
C MET A 37 12.13 -19.72 5.59
N LEU A 38 12.15 -19.11 4.39
CA LEU A 38 11.32 -19.57 3.26
C LEU A 38 12.03 -20.53 2.29
N GLU A 39 13.26 -20.96 2.58
CA GLU A 39 14.07 -21.80 1.68
C GLU A 39 13.31 -23.06 1.22
N SER A 40 12.66 -23.73 2.18
CA SER A 40 11.94 -24.99 1.92
C SER A 40 10.50 -24.81 1.46
N VAL A 41 10.03 -23.57 1.36
CA VAL A 41 8.64 -23.31 0.98
C VAL A 41 8.48 -23.43 -0.54
N ASP A 42 7.45 -24.16 -0.97
CA ASP A 42 7.04 -24.23 -2.36
C ASP A 42 6.09 -23.07 -2.64
N PHE A 43 6.59 -22.07 -3.36
CA PHE A 43 5.78 -20.91 -3.72
C PHE A 43 4.74 -21.28 -4.79
N HIS A 44 3.63 -20.60 -4.75
CA HIS A 44 2.60 -20.77 -5.77
C HIS A 44 3.20 -20.45 -7.15
N PRO A 45 2.97 -21.30 -8.17
CA PRO A 45 3.64 -21.13 -9.48
C PRO A 45 3.28 -19.82 -10.22
N ALA A 46 2.23 -19.13 -9.81
CA ALA A 46 1.87 -17.85 -10.40
C ALA A 46 2.73 -16.68 -9.89
N ILE A 47 3.57 -16.89 -8.86
CA ILE A 47 4.41 -15.85 -8.26
C ILE A 47 5.87 -16.15 -8.58
N ALA A 48 6.53 -15.21 -9.26
CA ALA A 48 7.97 -15.33 -9.53
C ALA A 48 8.75 -15.03 -8.24
N VAL A 49 9.74 -15.90 -7.94
CA VAL A 49 10.58 -15.74 -6.74
C VAL A 49 12.02 -16.09 -7.09
N ASP A 50 12.95 -15.20 -6.76
CA ASP A 50 14.38 -15.51 -6.83
C ASP A 50 14.84 -16.01 -5.45
N LYS A 51 14.86 -17.33 -5.28
CA LYS A 51 15.28 -17.94 -4.00
C LYS A 51 16.72 -17.60 -3.63
N ASN A 52 17.61 -17.45 -4.62
CA ASN A 52 19.00 -17.08 -4.32
C ASN A 52 19.09 -15.69 -3.72
N ARG A 53 18.33 -14.75 -4.27
CA ARG A 53 18.25 -13.39 -3.73
C ARG A 53 17.68 -13.40 -2.31
N LEU A 54 16.59 -14.12 -2.08
CA LEU A 54 15.99 -14.22 -0.74
C LEU A 54 16.99 -14.75 0.29
N LEU A 55 17.76 -15.76 -0.08
CA LEU A 55 18.75 -16.35 0.84
C LEU A 55 19.94 -15.42 1.10
N SER A 56 20.30 -14.59 0.13
CA SER A 56 21.43 -13.65 0.29
C SER A 56 21.04 -12.36 0.99
N GLU A 57 19.88 -11.75 0.61
CA GLU A 57 19.45 -10.47 1.15
C GLU A 57 18.61 -10.60 2.42
N LYS A 58 17.87 -11.69 2.54
CA LYS A 58 17.02 -12.02 3.71
C LYS A 58 16.12 -10.86 4.12
N PRO A 59 15.35 -10.30 3.19
CA PRO A 59 14.45 -9.20 3.56
C PRO A 59 13.41 -9.66 4.58
N VAL A 60 13.00 -8.74 5.45
CA VAL A 60 11.89 -8.98 6.37
C VAL A 60 10.71 -8.14 5.89
N LEU A 61 9.55 -8.78 5.76
CA LEU A 61 8.34 -8.08 5.36
C LEU A 61 7.50 -7.77 6.61
N LEU A 62 7.17 -6.50 6.79
CA LEU A 62 6.20 -6.08 7.79
C LEU A 62 4.91 -5.75 7.04
N VAL A 63 3.85 -6.51 7.27
CA VAL A 63 2.52 -6.28 6.70
C VAL A 63 1.66 -5.66 7.80
N MET A 64 1.06 -4.51 7.52
CA MET A 64 0.27 -3.76 8.49
C MET A 64 -1.16 -3.62 8.00
N ASP A 65 -2.11 -3.66 8.93
CA ASP A 65 -3.47 -3.26 8.63
C ASP A 65 -3.50 -1.80 8.17
N TYR A 66 -4.51 -1.48 7.37
CA TYR A 66 -4.60 -0.16 6.77
C TYR A 66 -5.08 0.86 7.81
N ALA A 67 -4.29 1.89 8.04
CA ALA A 67 -4.67 2.98 8.94
C ALA A 67 -5.82 3.80 8.33
N PHE A 68 -6.56 4.53 9.16
CA PHE A 68 -7.73 5.29 8.73
C PHE A 68 -7.43 6.81 8.72
N GLY A 69 -7.61 7.44 7.56
CA GLY A 69 -7.46 8.89 7.41
C GLY A 69 -6.08 9.39 7.86
N THR A 70 -6.05 10.44 8.66
CA THR A 70 -4.80 11.06 9.14
C THR A 70 -3.97 10.16 10.04
N GLN A 71 -4.56 9.08 10.59
CA GLN A 71 -3.81 8.07 11.35
C GLN A 71 -2.69 7.47 10.49
N ALA A 72 -2.88 7.42 9.16
CA ALA A 72 -1.88 6.92 8.22
C ALA A 72 -0.55 7.67 8.32
N PHE A 73 -0.60 9.00 8.50
CA PHE A 73 0.61 9.79 8.72
C PHE A 73 1.33 9.34 10.00
N SER A 74 0.59 9.27 11.11
CA SER A 74 1.18 8.95 12.41
C SER A 74 1.79 7.54 12.45
N ALA A 75 1.10 6.57 11.85
CA ALA A 75 1.58 5.19 11.79
C ALA A 75 2.88 5.09 10.98
N MET A 76 2.89 5.71 9.79
CA MET A 76 4.07 5.67 8.92
C MET A 76 5.23 6.49 9.50
N ASP A 77 4.94 7.67 10.07
CA ASP A 77 5.96 8.53 10.71
C ASP A 77 6.66 7.79 11.86
N GLU A 78 5.88 7.10 12.70
CA GLU A 78 6.45 6.33 13.81
C GLU A 78 7.30 5.16 13.30
N LEU A 79 6.82 4.48 12.27
CA LEU A 79 7.53 3.35 11.67
C LEU A 79 8.86 3.78 11.03
N LEU A 80 8.90 4.96 10.43
CA LEU A 80 10.08 5.48 9.73
C LEU A 80 10.97 6.35 10.63
N ARG A 81 10.58 6.58 11.88
CA ARG A 81 11.33 7.43 12.80
C ARG A 81 12.67 6.78 13.17
N PRO A 82 13.77 7.54 13.15
CA PRO A 82 15.06 7.01 13.62
C PRO A 82 14.95 6.54 15.07
N GLY A 83 15.56 5.42 15.38
CA GLY A 83 15.65 4.94 16.77
C GLY A 83 16.42 5.94 17.66
N ALA A 84 16.13 5.92 18.95
CA ALA A 84 16.87 6.75 19.90
C ALA A 84 18.37 6.40 19.90
N GLU A 85 19.21 7.41 20.13
CA GLU A 85 20.66 7.19 20.21
C GLU A 85 20.98 6.11 21.26
N GLY A 86 21.70 5.08 20.83
CA GLY A 86 22.06 3.96 21.70
C GLY A 86 21.05 2.81 21.72
N ASP A 87 19.99 2.90 20.96
CA ASP A 87 19.00 1.80 20.86
C ASP A 87 19.57 0.70 19.96
N SER A 88 19.99 -0.41 20.57
CA SER A 88 20.53 -1.56 19.87
C SER A 88 19.46 -2.42 19.18
N GLN A 89 18.18 -2.10 19.40
CA GLN A 89 17.06 -2.82 18.79
C GLN A 89 16.48 -2.09 17.56
N ARG A 90 17.33 -1.36 16.86
CA ARG A 90 16.92 -0.61 15.66
C ARG A 90 16.32 -1.52 14.60
N MET A 91 15.26 -1.06 14.00
CA MET A 91 14.75 -1.66 12.77
C MET A 91 15.79 -1.58 11.67
N SER A 92 15.85 -2.62 10.88
CA SER A 92 16.64 -2.63 9.64
C SER A 92 16.23 -1.47 8.72
N THR A 93 17.12 -1.05 7.86
CA THR A 93 16.83 -0.01 6.87
C THR A 93 15.61 -0.40 6.03
N VAL A 94 14.67 0.53 5.88
CA VAL A 94 13.49 0.33 5.03
C VAL A 94 13.92 0.51 3.57
N HIS A 95 13.77 -0.53 2.77
CA HIS A 95 14.13 -0.54 1.35
C HIS A 95 12.94 -0.36 0.42
N SER A 96 11.74 -0.73 0.86
CA SER A 96 10.55 -0.49 0.05
C SER A 96 9.30 -0.36 0.92
N ILE A 97 8.35 0.42 0.42
CA ILE A 97 7.06 0.66 1.05
C ILE A 97 5.99 0.42 -0.02
N SER A 98 5.04 -0.46 0.28
CA SER A 98 3.93 -0.76 -0.63
C SER A 98 2.61 -0.49 0.06
N VAL A 99 1.78 0.32 -0.56
CA VAL A 99 0.45 0.65 -0.05
C VAL A 99 -0.58 0.12 -1.05
N MET A 100 -1.45 -0.77 -0.57
CA MET A 100 -2.53 -1.32 -1.36
C MET A 100 -3.86 -0.99 -0.69
N GLY A 101 -4.76 -0.34 -1.40
CA GLY A 101 -6.04 0.06 -0.84
C GLY A 101 -7.18 0.00 -1.84
N LYS A 102 -8.36 0.36 -1.37
CA LYS A 102 -9.51 0.59 -2.26
C LYS A 102 -9.71 2.09 -2.43
N ALA A 103 -10.22 2.49 -3.60
CA ALA A 103 -10.43 3.90 -3.91
C ALA A 103 -11.60 4.07 -4.87
N GLY A 104 -12.18 5.26 -4.89
CA GLY A 104 -13.13 5.63 -5.93
C GLY A 104 -12.38 5.97 -7.22
N ILE A 105 -12.82 5.41 -8.35
CA ILE A 105 -12.22 5.70 -9.65
C ILE A 105 -13.05 6.75 -10.40
N LEU A 106 -12.39 7.64 -11.14
CA LEU A 106 -13.11 8.66 -11.92
C LEU A 106 -13.28 8.23 -13.39
N PRO A 107 -12.23 7.81 -14.12
CA PRO A 107 -12.39 7.45 -15.53
C PRO A 107 -12.92 6.03 -15.78
N GLY A 108 -12.79 5.13 -14.81
CA GLY A 108 -12.98 3.69 -15.00
C GLY A 108 -14.25 3.12 -14.38
N LYS A 109 -14.15 1.88 -13.94
CA LYS A 109 -15.27 1.13 -13.34
C LYS A 109 -14.75 0.26 -12.18
N LYS A 110 -15.68 -0.28 -11.41
CA LYS A 110 -15.37 -1.24 -10.33
C LYS A 110 -14.47 -2.36 -10.83
N GLY A 111 -13.45 -2.68 -10.04
CA GLY A 111 -12.50 -3.74 -10.33
C GLY A 111 -11.30 -3.30 -11.16
N ASP A 112 -11.32 -2.09 -11.72
CA ASP A 112 -10.13 -1.54 -12.39
C ASP A 112 -9.07 -1.19 -11.35
N ILE A 113 -7.82 -1.02 -11.80
CA ILE A 113 -6.67 -0.74 -10.94
C ILE A 113 -6.17 0.70 -11.20
N MET A 114 -5.77 1.37 -10.13
CA MET A 114 -5.18 2.70 -10.21
C MET A 114 -3.80 2.69 -9.57
N LEU A 115 -2.81 3.27 -10.25
CA LEU A 115 -1.45 3.47 -9.74
C LEU A 115 -1.23 4.97 -9.56
N ALA A 116 -0.86 5.38 -8.36
CA ALA A 116 -0.68 6.81 -8.07
C ALA A 116 0.63 7.32 -8.68
N SER A 117 0.56 8.42 -9.41
CA SER A 117 1.73 9.22 -9.83
C SER A 117 1.93 10.43 -8.91
N ALA A 118 0.91 10.76 -8.14
CA ALA A 118 0.95 11.82 -7.13
C ALA A 118 -0.24 11.66 -6.19
N HIS A 119 -0.11 12.19 -4.99
CA HIS A 119 -1.26 12.39 -4.10
C HIS A 119 -1.51 13.89 -3.95
N VAL A 120 -2.72 14.32 -4.25
CA VAL A 120 -3.16 15.72 -4.09
C VAL A 120 -4.00 15.76 -2.81
N LEU A 121 -3.53 16.46 -1.80
CA LEU A 121 -4.23 16.52 -0.51
C LEU A 121 -5.31 17.61 -0.55
N GLU A 122 -6.57 17.20 -0.36
CA GLU A 122 -7.70 18.11 -0.39
C GLU A 122 -7.56 19.24 0.66
N GLY A 123 -7.82 20.46 0.26
CA GLY A 123 -7.85 21.60 1.17
C GLY A 123 -6.52 22.22 1.51
N VAL A 124 -5.40 21.70 0.98
CA VAL A 124 -4.08 22.27 1.17
C VAL A 124 -3.33 22.35 -0.16
N PRO A 125 -2.41 23.33 -0.32
CA PRO A 125 -1.69 23.50 -1.59
C PRO A 125 -0.49 22.54 -1.72
N HIS A 126 -0.65 21.29 -1.29
CA HIS A 126 0.45 20.33 -1.33
C HIS A 126 0.10 19.16 -2.23
N THR A 127 1.05 18.83 -3.09
CA THR A 127 1.01 17.65 -3.95
C THR A 127 2.27 16.85 -3.68
N TYR A 128 2.08 15.58 -3.38
CA TYR A 128 3.17 14.66 -3.11
C TYR A 128 3.38 13.80 -4.35
N ILE A 129 4.47 14.04 -5.08
CA ILE A 129 4.81 13.29 -6.29
C ILE A 129 5.26 11.89 -5.88
N VAL A 130 4.80 10.89 -6.61
CA VAL A 130 5.15 9.49 -6.35
C VAL A 130 5.92 8.94 -7.54
N GLU A 131 7.17 8.55 -7.31
CA GLU A 131 7.93 7.74 -8.25
C GLU A 131 7.53 6.28 -8.01
N ASN A 132 6.37 5.92 -8.53
CA ASN A 132 5.76 4.60 -8.27
C ASN A 132 6.56 3.50 -8.95
N ASP A 133 7.05 2.54 -8.15
CA ASP A 133 7.82 1.40 -8.67
C ASP A 133 6.94 0.37 -9.40
N LEU A 134 5.60 0.54 -9.30
CA LEU A 134 4.66 -0.24 -10.11
C LEU A 134 4.30 0.52 -11.38
N SER A 135 4.14 -0.23 -12.45
CA SER A 135 3.76 0.28 -13.76
C SER A 135 2.64 -0.59 -14.36
N ARG A 136 2.08 -0.14 -15.48
CA ARG A 136 1.05 -0.91 -16.20
C ARG A 136 1.57 -2.30 -16.61
N GLU A 137 2.85 -2.39 -16.92
CA GLU A 137 3.51 -3.61 -17.40
C GLU A 137 3.62 -4.71 -16.32
N ASP A 138 3.41 -4.35 -15.06
CA ASP A 138 3.39 -5.33 -13.96
C ASP A 138 2.07 -6.11 -13.88
N PHE A 139 1.12 -5.78 -14.74
CA PHE A 139 -0.21 -6.40 -14.76
C PHE A 139 -0.49 -7.04 -16.12
N ASP A 140 -1.23 -8.13 -16.14
CA ASP A 140 -1.58 -8.80 -17.39
C ASP A 140 -2.62 -7.99 -18.19
N ASP A 141 -2.76 -8.31 -19.46
CA ASP A 141 -3.63 -7.58 -20.40
C ASP A 141 -5.11 -7.59 -20.02
N SER A 142 -5.51 -8.42 -19.06
CA SER A 142 -6.91 -8.47 -18.61
C SER A 142 -7.24 -7.39 -17.60
N ALA A 143 -6.23 -6.68 -17.06
CA ALA A 143 -6.42 -5.59 -16.11
C ALA A 143 -6.52 -4.24 -16.84
N ASN A 144 -7.52 -3.45 -16.48
CA ASN A 144 -7.57 -2.04 -16.86
C ASN A 144 -6.80 -1.26 -15.79
N VAL A 145 -5.65 -0.71 -16.15
CA VAL A 145 -4.78 0.01 -15.20
C VAL A 145 -4.72 1.48 -15.60
N TYR A 146 -5.09 2.35 -14.68
CA TYR A 146 -5.05 3.80 -14.83
C TYR A 146 -3.90 4.36 -14.00
N VAL A 147 -3.05 5.17 -14.60
CA VAL A 147 -1.92 5.80 -13.91
C VAL A 147 -2.20 7.30 -13.85
N GLY A 148 -2.16 7.89 -12.67
CA GLY A 148 -2.40 9.33 -12.54
C GLY A 148 -2.46 9.80 -11.10
N PRO A 149 -2.69 11.09 -10.91
CA PRO A 149 -2.86 11.63 -9.56
C PRO A 149 -4.09 11.04 -8.86
N ILE A 150 -3.97 10.84 -7.56
CA ILE A 150 -5.05 10.40 -6.68
C ILE A 150 -5.30 11.55 -5.69
N VAL A 151 -6.56 11.91 -5.49
CA VAL A 151 -6.91 12.95 -4.51
C VAL A 151 -7.12 12.27 -3.15
N THR A 152 -6.35 12.69 -2.15
CA THR A 152 -6.56 12.28 -0.76
C THR A 152 -7.55 13.27 -0.14
N VAL A 153 -8.73 12.79 0.18
CA VAL A 153 -9.83 13.61 0.65
C VAL A 153 -9.96 13.56 2.17
N LEU A 154 -10.47 14.65 2.74
CA LEU A 154 -10.57 14.79 4.19
C LEU A 154 -11.91 14.31 4.75
N GLY A 155 -12.83 13.91 3.91
CA GLY A 155 -14.16 13.48 4.36
C GLY A 155 -15.16 13.26 3.25
N THR A 156 -16.43 13.46 3.57
CA THR A 156 -17.56 13.15 2.70
C THR A 156 -17.92 14.25 1.68
N SER A 157 -17.07 15.26 1.53
CA SER A 157 -17.25 16.33 0.52
C SER A 157 -17.31 15.80 -0.91
N LEU A 158 -17.04 14.53 -1.11
CA LEU A 158 -16.92 13.87 -2.40
C LEU A 158 -18.22 13.35 -2.98
N GLN A 159 -19.33 13.73 -2.41
CA GLN A 159 -20.63 13.41 -3.01
C GLN A 159 -21.11 14.53 -3.92
N ASN A 160 -20.31 15.61 -4.05
CA ASN A 160 -20.62 16.71 -4.94
C ASN A 160 -20.08 16.42 -6.34
N LYS A 161 -20.96 16.18 -7.28
CA LYS A 161 -20.63 15.81 -8.66
C LYS A 161 -19.74 16.86 -9.34
N ASP A 162 -20.00 18.14 -9.12
CA ASP A 162 -19.24 19.22 -9.75
C ASP A 162 -17.77 19.21 -9.27
N VAL A 163 -17.54 18.91 -7.98
CA VAL A 163 -16.20 18.80 -7.43
C VAL A 163 -15.47 17.58 -8.02
N LEU A 164 -16.17 16.45 -8.16
CA LEU A 164 -15.61 15.24 -8.75
C LEU A 164 -15.24 15.45 -10.22
N GLU A 165 -16.11 16.12 -10.98
CA GLU A 165 -15.84 16.48 -12.38
C GLU A 165 -14.65 17.44 -12.48
N MET A 166 -14.53 18.36 -11.54
CA MET A 166 -13.39 19.28 -11.48
C MET A 166 -12.09 18.49 -11.28
N PHE A 167 -12.05 17.53 -10.35
CA PHE A 167 -10.85 16.69 -10.13
C PHE A 167 -10.45 15.92 -11.39
N GLN A 168 -11.45 15.44 -12.15
CA GLN A 168 -11.21 14.66 -13.36
C GLN A 168 -10.76 15.52 -14.54
N THR A 169 -11.32 16.73 -14.68
CA THR A 169 -11.18 17.52 -15.91
C THR A 169 -10.16 18.66 -15.83
N THR A 170 -9.71 19.03 -14.63
CA THR A 170 -8.68 20.06 -14.46
C THR A 170 -7.30 19.54 -14.87
N THR A 171 -6.30 20.39 -14.73
CA THR A 171 -4.89 20.05 -15.01
C THR A 171 -4.41 18.81 -14.26
N TRP A 172 -4.98 18.52 -13.10
CA TRP A 172 -4.62 17.32 -12.35
C TRP A 172 -5.00 16.02 -13.04
N ARG A 173 -6.15 15.99 -13.73
CA ARG A 173 -6.68 14.77 -14.35
C ARG A 173 -6.63 13.59 -13.41
N ALA A 174 -7.13 13.80 -12.20
CA ALA A 174 -7.10 12.76 -11.17
C ALA A 174 -7.81 11.48 -11.65
N VAL A 175 -7.21 10.34 -11.37
CA VAL A 175 -7.78 9.04 -11.75
C VAL A 175 -8.61 8.43 -10.61
N GLY A 176 -8.40 8.90 -9.38
CA GLY A 176 -9.16 8.36 -8.25
C GLY A 176 -9.07 9.22 -7.02
N LEU A 177 -9.77 8.75 -5.99
CA LEU A 177 -9.82 9.41 -4.69
C LEU A 177 -9.87 8.38 -3.57
N GLU A 178 -9.15 8.69 -2.49
CA GLU A 178 -9.05 7.86 -1.29
C GLU A 178 -8.81 8.78 -0.08
N MET A 179 -8.51 8.24 1.08
CA MET A 179 -8.45 9.04 2.30
C MET A 179 -7.12 8.95 3.06
N GLU A 180 -6.16 8.17 2.60
CA GLU A 180 -4.95 7.85 3.38
C GLU A 180 -3.64 8.04 2.63
N GLY A 181 -3.62 7.84 1.31
CA GLY A 181 -2.39 7.77 0.51
C GLY A 181 -1.50 8.99 0.63
N GLY A 182 -2.10 10.19 0.57
CA GLY A 182 -1.35 11.44 0.74
C GLY A 182 -0.75 11.57 2.14
N HIS A 183 -1.42 11.02 3.14
CA HIS A 183 -0.89 11.03 4.52
C HIS A 183 0.29 10.08 4.66
N TYR A 184 0.22 8.87 4.06
CA TYR A 184 1.35 7.96 4.01
C TYR A 184 2.54 8.60 3.27
N GLN A 185 2.29 9.16 2.07
CA GLN A 185 3.37 9.75 1.26
C GLN A 185 4.02 10.93 1.97
N ARG A 186 3.24 11.75 2.66
CA ARG A 186 3.76 12.86 3.44
C ARG A 186 4.77 12.39 4.49
N ALA A 187 4.51 11.27 5.16
CA ALA A 187 5.44 10.71 6.15
C ALA A 187 6.70 10.15 5.47
N VAL A 188 6.54 9.49 4.32
CA VAL A 188 7.67 8.97 3.54
C VAL A 188 8.57 10.13 3.09
N ASP A 189 7.98 11.20 2.57
CA ASP A 189 8.72 12.39 2.11
C ASP A 189 9.46 13.05 3.28
N ALA A 190 8.83 13.14 4.45
CA ALA A 190 9.47 13.67 5.66
C ALA A 190 10.66 12.79 6.07
N ALA A 191 10.49 11.51 6.07
CA ALA A 191 11.57 10.56 6.37
C ALA A 191 12.73 10.64 5.37
N UNK A 192 12.38 10.90 4.28
CA UNK A 192 13.26 11.05 3.38
C UNK A 192 14.03 12.20 3.54
N VAL A 193 13.50 13.30 3.86
CA VAL A 193 14.26 14.51 4.21
C VAL A 193 15.15 14.31 5.45
N ASP A 194 14.58 13.72 6.49
CA ASP A 194 15.31 13.43 7.73
C ASP A 194 16.47 12.46 7.49
N ALA A 195 16.31 11.48 6.64
CA ALA A 195 17.37 10.54 6.29
C ALA A 195 18.55 11.21 5.58
N ALA A 196 18.30 12.31 4.87
CA ALA A 196 19.38 13.12 4.29
C ALA A 196 20.24 13.77 5.38
N ILE A 197 19.67 13.98 6.56
CA ILE A 197 20.35 14.59 7.71
C ILE A 197 20.95 13.52 8.62
N VAL A 198 20.16 12.50 8.96
CA VAL A 198 20.52 11.51 10.00
C VAL A 198 20.96 10.14 9.43
N ARG A 199 20.60 9.81 8.24
CA ARG A 199 21.19 8.77 7.37
C ARG A 199 21.03 7.28 7.70
N GLU A 200 20.07 6.80 8.48
CA GLU A 200 20.19 5.38 8.85
C GLU A 200 18.92 4.51 8.88
N HIS A 201 17.75 5.09 8.61
CA HIS A 201 16.50 4.31 8.81
C HIS A 201 15.68 4.07 7.53
N ILE A 202 15.97 4.77 6.46
CA ILE A 202 15.32 4.55 5.17
C ILE A 202 16.39 4.60 4.06
N SER A 203 16.27 3.70 3.09
CA SER A 203 17.19 3.70 1.94
C SER A 203 17.05 4.99 1.13
N LYS A 204 18.15 5.53 0.63
CA LYS A 204 18.13 6.66 -0.31
C LYS A 204 17.36 6.33 -1.59
N ASP A 205 17.34 5.06 -1.95
CA ASP A 205 16.66 4.56 -3.15
C ASP A 205 15.41 3.77 -2.78
N VAL A 206 14.74 4.15 -1.69
CA VAL A 206 13.54 3.44 -1.23
C VAL A 206 12.50 3.36 -2.36
N LYS A 207 12.03 2.14 -2.60
CA LYS A 207 11.02 1.90 -3.64
C LYS A 207 9.63 2.10 -3.03
N VAL A 208 8.86 2.97 -3.65
CA VAL A 208 7.51 3.27 -3.16
C VAL A 208 6.49 2.76 -4.17
N ARG A 209 5.46 2.07 -3.70
CA ARG A 209 4.42 1.48 -4.54
C ARG A 209 3.06 1.83 -3.97
N TYR A 210 2.22 2.45 -4.80
CA TYR A 210 0.83 2.76 -4.45
C TYR A 210 -0.08 2.19 -5.52
N ALA A 211 -0.90 1.23 -5.13
CA ALA A 211 -1.89 0.63 -6.01
C ALA A 211 -3.24 0.54 -5.32
N TYR A 212 -4.28 0.91 -6.04
CA TYR A 212 -5.64 0.90 -5.51
C TYR A 212 -6.54 0.14 -6.47
N TYR A 213 -7.47 -0.65 -5.94
CA TYR A 213 -8.53 -1.17 -6.78
C TYR A 213 -9.78 -0.28 -6.67
N ALA A 214 -10.51 -0.19 -7.78
CA ALA A 214 -11.70 0.64 -7.84
C ALA A 214 -12.88 -0.06 -7.14
N SER A 215 -13.30 0.48 -6.01
CA SER A 215 -14.48 -0.01 -5.27
C SER A 215 -15.78 0.54 -5.85
N ASP A 216 -15.72 1.71 -6.48
CA ASP A 216 -16.88 2.42 -7.01
C ASP A 216 -16.41 3.50 -7.98
N ASN A 217 -17.36 4.06 -8.73
CA ASN A 217 -17.14 5.28 -9.52
C ASN A 217 -18.18 6.31 -9.05
N PRO A 218 -17.75 7.30 -8.26
CA PRO A 218 -18.70 8.25 -7.67
C PRO A 218 -19.33 9.22 -8.66
N LEU A 219 -18.83 9.28 -9.91
CA LEU A 219 -19.48 10.03 -10.98
C LEU A 219 -20.69 9.29 -11.56
N LYS A 220 -20.81 8.00 -11.27
CA LYS A 220 -21.93 7.18 -11.76
C LYS A 220 -23.03 7.11 -10.71
N SER A 221 -24.26 7.29 -11.16
CA SER A 221 -25.44 7.27 -10.29
C SER A 221 -25.51 5.97 -9.47
N GLY A 222 -25.82 6.11 -8.19
CA GLY A 222 -26.00 4.97 -7.29
C GLY A 222 -24.72 4.37 -6.72
N GLN A 223 -23.56 4.94 -7.04
CA GLN A 223 -22.29 4.49 -6.46
C GLN A 223 -21.74 5.55 -5.51
N THR A 224 -21.34 5.15 -4.34
CA THR A 224 -20.77 6.05 -3.33
C THR A 224 -19.52 5.42 -2.72
N LEU A 225 -18.60 6.27 -2.30
CA LEU A 225 -17.32 5.85 -1.71
C LEU A 225 -17.43 4.92 -0.50
N ALA A 226 -18.56 4.98 0.21
CA ALA A 226 -18.75 4.22 1.43
C ALA A 226 -19.65 2.99 1.24
N ALA A 227 -19.95 2.63 0.00
CA ALA A 227 -20.97 1.62 -0.28
C ALA A 227 -20.51 0.20 -0.04
N GLY A 228 -20.59 -0.24 1.20
CA GLY A 228 -20.62 -1.64 1.54
C GLY A 228 -19.30 -2.39 1.62
N PRO A 229 -19.37 -3.67 1.98
CA PRO A 229 -18.19 -4.52 2.10
C PRO A 229 -17.56 -4.81 0.74
N LEU A 230 -16.35 -5.36 0.77
CA LEU A 230 -15.64 -5.82 -0.41
C LEU A 230 -16.52 -6.76 -1.22
N GLY A 231 -16.96 -6.31 -2.37
CA GLY A 231 -17.73 -7.14 -3.28
C GLY A 231 -16.80 -8.12 -4.01
N LYS A 232 -17.40 -9.07 -4.72
CA LYS A 232 -16.64 -10.05 -5.52
C LYS A 232 -15.72 -9.37 -6.53
N GLU A 233 -16.08 -8.18 -6.98
CA GLU A 233 -15.29 -7.40 -7.95
C GLU A 233 -13.95 -6.92 -7.39
N GLY A 234 -13.79 -6.87 -6.06
CA GLY A 234 -12.51 -6.52 -5.42
C GLY A 234 -11.54 -7.68 -5.31
N ILE A 235 -12.01 -8.93 -5.40
CA ILE A 235 -11.17 -10.11 -5.18
C ILE A 235 -10.04 -10.17 -6.20
N ARG A 236 -10.39 -10.11 -7.49
CA ARG A 236 -9.41 -10.26 -8.57
C ARG A 236 -8.35 -9.15 -8.56
N PRO A 237 -8.72 -7.85 -8.55
CA PRO A 237 -7.69 -6.81 -8.54
C PRO A 237 -6.82 -6.83 -7.28
N THR A 238 -7.36 -7.24 -6.12
CA THR A 238 -6.56 -7.41 -4.90
C THR A 238 -5.46 -8.46 -5.12
N TYR A 239 -5.83 -9.62 -5.68
CA TYR A 239 -4.83 -10.65 -5.99
C TYR A 239 -3.80 -10.17 -7.01
N MET A 240 -4.22 -9.45 -8.05
CA MET A 240 -3.32 -8.93 -9.07
C MET A 240 -2.31 -7.92 -8.48
N ILE A 241 -2.79 -7.00 -7.64
CA ILE A 241 -1.94 -6.01 -6.97
C ILE A 241 -0.98 -6.73 -6.01
N THR A 242 -1.48 -7.66 -5.20
CA THR A 242 -0.65 -8.43 -4.26
C THR A 242 0.46 -9.16 -5.01
N LYS A 243 0.11 -9.84 -6.11
CA LYS A 243 1.09 -10.54 -6.94
C LYS A 243 2.17 -9.57 -7.44
N ALA A 244 1.77 -8.45 -8.03
CA ALA A 244 2.71 -7.46 -8.56
C ALA A 244 3.66 -6.94 -7.48
N ILE A 245 3.12 -6.61 -6.29
CA ILE A 245 3.93 -6.15 -5.16
C ILE A 245 4.91 -7.24 -4.70
N LEU A 246 4.41 -8.48 -4.52
CA LEU A 246 5.25 -9.58 -4.06
C LEU A 246 6.37 -9.88 -5.06
N GLU A 247 6.09 -9.86 -6.35
CA GLU A 247 7.13 -10.09 -7.37
C GLU A 247 8.21 -9.00 -7.33
N LYS A 248 7.83 -7.73 -7.12
CA LYS A 248 8.82 -6.65 -6.95
C LYS A 248 9.69 -6.83 -5.70
N ILE A 249 9.20 -7.51 -4.68
CA ILE A 249 9.95 -7.74 -3.44
C ILE A 249 10.80 -9.02 -3.55
N LEU A 250 10.26 -10.05 -4.20
CA LEU A 250 10.83 -11.40 -4.17
C LEU A 250 11.71 -11.74 -5.39
N THR A 251 11.79 -10.85 -6.41
CA THR A 251 12.67 -10.99 -7.57
C THR A 251 13.69 -9.85 -7.60
#